data_4ee291d326c804faddff8453ed9368b9
#
_entry.id   4ee291d326c804faddff8453ed9368b9
#
_cell.length_a   1.000
_cell.length_b   1.000
_cell.length_c   1.000
_cell.angle_alpha   90.00
_cell.angle_beta   90.00
_cell.angle_gamma   90.00
#
_symmetry.space_group_name_H-M   'P 1'
#
loop_
_entity.id
_entity.type
_entity.pdbx_description
1 polymer ?
#
loop_
_entity_poly.entity_id
_entity_poly.type
_entity_poly.pdbx_seq_one_letter_code
_entity_poly.pdbx_strand_id
1 'polypeptide(L)'
;RYTALRKDLLGLDSLEMYDLYTPLLGDAPIKFSQAEARDIVMEALAPMGPDYLEIMAKAFDERWIDWYENKGKRSGAYSGGMYDSKPYVLLNWQDNINWLFTLVHELGHSAHSYLSRTNQPYVYSDYSIFLAEIASTTNENLLTDYLLKKYQDPQIRLYVLNHFLDGVKGTVFRQTQFAEFE
;
A
#
# COMPACT_ATOMS: atom_id res chain seq x y z
N ARG A 1 12.21 -18.31 10.61
CA ARG A 1 12.29 -18.99 9.29
C ARG A 1 12.55 -18.00 8.17
N TYR A 2 11.80 -16.88 8.08
CA TYR A 2 12.00 -15.88 7.01
C TYR A 2 13.39 -15.21 7.07
N THR A 3 13.87 -14.84 8.24
CA THR A 3 15.23 -14.29 8.43
C THR A 3 16.33 -15.30 8.05
N ALA A 4 16.16 -16.58 8.37
CA ALA A 4 17.09 -17.63 7.95
C ALA A 4 17.12 -17.78 6.42
N LEU A 5 15.94 -17.78 5.78
CA LEU A 5 15.85 -17.78 4.32
C LEU A 5 16.55 -16.58 3.69
N ARG A 6 16.36 -15.37 4.26
CA ARG A 6 17.05 -14.16 3.78
C ARG A 6 18.56 -14.29 3.87
N LYS A 7 19.07 -14.79 5.00
CA LYS A 7 20.49 -15.04 5.20
C LYS A 7 21.07 -15.96 4.11
N ASP A 8 20.38 -17.08 3.87
CA ASP A 8 20.79 -18.06 2.88
C ASP A 8 20.77 -17.50 1.44
N LEU A 9 19.71 -16.76 1.09
CA LEU A 9 19.56 -16.13 -0.24
C LEU A 9 20.58 -15.02 -0.50
N LEU A 10 20.95 -14.28 0.55
CA LEU A 10 21.96 -13.21 0.47
C LEU A 10 23.40 -13.76 0.53
N GLY A 11 23.60 -15.05 0.83
CA GLY A 11 24.91 -15.69 0.95
C GLY A 11 25.73 -15.16 2.14
N LEU A 12 25.09 -14.79 3.24
CA LEU A 12 25.72 -14.19 4.41
C LEU A 12 26.09 -15.24 5.46
N ASP A 13 27.23 -15.07 6.13
CA ASP A 13 27.62 -15.91 7.27
C ASP A 13 26.82 -15.57 8.53
N SER A 14 26.48 -14.30 8.72
CA SER A 14 25.57 -13.79 9.75
C SER A 14 24.59 -12.78 9.15
N LEU A 15 23.40 -12.66 9.75
CA LEU A 15 22.39 -11.67 9.34
C LEU A 15 22.34 -10.58 10.41
N GLU A 16 22.73 -9.38 10.04
CA GLU A 16 22.69 -8.21 10.89
C GLU A 16 21.39 -7.40 10.70
N MET A 17 21.10 -6.45 11.59
CA MET A 17 19.85 -5.69 11.53
C MET A 17 19.69 -4.88 10.22
N TYR A 18 20.78 -4.37 9.67
CA TYR A 18 20.77 -3.63 8.41
C TYR A 18 20.52 -4.54 7.19
N ASP A 19 20.85 -5.84 7.24
CA ASP A 19 20.63 -6.80 6.16
C ASP A 19 19.15 -7.16 6.01
N LEU A 20 18.32 -6.89 7.03
CA LEU A 20 16.87 -7.09 6.97
C LEU A 20 16.19 -6.23 5.91
N TYR A 21 16.82 -5.15 5.49
CA TYR A 21 16.30 -4.21 4.48
C TYR A 21 16.96 -4.34 3.12
N THR A 22 18.00 -5.20 2.99
CA THR A 22 18.64 -5.48 1.71
C THR A 22 17.62 -6.14 0.77
N PRO A 23 17.38 -5.61 -0.45
CA PRO A 23 16.48 -6.24 -1.40
C PRO A 23 16.92 -7.66 -1.72
N LEU A 24 16.00 -8.64 -1.64
CA LEU A 24 16.27 -10.03 -2.07
C LEU A 24 16.16 -10.19 -3.58
N LEU A 25 15.39 -9.33 -4.21
CA LEU A 25 15.16 -9.30 -5.64
C LEU A 25 15.68 -7.97 -6.18
N GLY A 26 16.17 -7.98 -7.41
CA GLY A 26 16.54 -6.75 -8.11
C GLY A 26 15.33 -5.86 -8.39
N ASP A 27 15.47 -4.92 -9.31
CA ASP A 27 14.38 -4.02 -9.70
C ASP A 27 13.14 -4.82 -10.13
N ALA A 28 11.98 -4.26 -9.81
CA ALA A 28 10.71 -4.87 -10.19
C ALA A 28 10.64 -5.07 -11.72
N PRO A 29 10.29 -6.28 -12.19
CA PRO A 29 10.33 -6.61 -13.62
C PRO A 29 9.23 -5.94 -14.45
N ILE A 30 8.37 -5.14 -13.81
CA ILE A 30 7.21 -4.51 -14.45
C ILE A 30 7.07 -3.05 -13.99
N LYS A 31 6.68 -2.20 -14.94
CA LYS A 31 6.36 -0.79 -14.71
C LYS A 31 4.90 -0.52 -15.03
N PHE A 32 4.33 0.46 -14.37
CA PHE A 32 2.94 0.87 -14.54
C PHE A 32 2.86 2.39 -14.72
N SER A 33 2.25 2.84 -15.80
CA SER A 33 1.80 4.22 -15.93
C SER A 33 0.65 4.53 -14.96
N GLN A 34 0.35 5.81 -14.74
CA GLN A 34 -0.81 6.21 -13.92
C GLN A 34 -2.14 5.64 -14.46
N ALA A 35 -2.31 5.59 -15.78
CA ALA A 35 -3.50 5.05 -16.41
C ALA A 35 -3.66 3.55 -16.12
N GLU A 36 -2.58 2.78 -16.29
CA GLU A 36 -2.57 1.35 -15.98
C GLU A 36 -2.76 1.11 -14.48
N ALA A 37 -2.19 1.95 -13.61
CA ALA A 37 -2.39 1.86 -12.17
C ALA A 37 -3.87 2.09 -11.80
N ARG A 38 -4.55 3.05 -12.44
CA ARG A 38 -5.99 3.26 -12.29
C ARG A 38 -6.78 2.00 -12.64
N ASP A 39 -6.54 1.44 -13.82
CA ASP A 39 -7.26 0.26 -14.30
C ASP A 39 -7.04 -0.93 -13.36
N ILE A 40 -5.80 -1.15 -12.92
CA ILE A 40 -5.45 -2.20 -11.95
C ILE A 40 -6.16 -1.98 -10.62
N VAL A 41 -6.20 -0.77 -10.10
CA VAL A 41 -6.91 -0.44 -8.85
C VAL A 41 -8.39 -0.79 -8.96
N MET A 42 -9.04 -0.38 -10.06
CA MET A 42 -10.46 -0.65 -10.28
C MET A 42 -10.75 -2.15 -10.41
N GLU A 43 -9.90 -2.90 -11.11
CA GLU A 43 -10.04 -4.36 -11.26
C GLU A 43 -9.72 -5.10 -9.95
N ALA A 44 -8.65 -4.74 -9.25
CA ALA A 44 -8.23 -5.41 -8.02
C ALA A 44 -9.22 -5.21 -6.87
N LEU A 45 -9.84 -4.03 -6.79
CA LEU A 45 -10.77 -3.68 -5.72
C LEU A 45 -12.23 -4.00 -6.08
N ALA A 46 -12.51 -4.57 -7.24
CA ALA A 46 -13.86 -4.97 -7.66
C ALA A 46 -14.62 -5.85 -6.63
N PRO A 47 -13.97 -6.74 -5.86
CA PRO A 47 -14.66 -7.51 -4.83
C PRO A 47 -15.29 -6.66 -3.71
N MET A 48 -14.87 -5.40 -3.54
CA MET A 48 -15.43 -4.46 -2.56
C MET A 48 -16.81 -3.91 -2.96
N GLY A 49 -17.22 -4.14 -4.19
CA GLY A 49 -18.53 -3.74 -4.71
C GLY A 49 -18.57 -2.35 -5.35
N PRO A 50 -19.69 -2.02 -6.03
CA PRO A 50 -19.80 -0.84 -6.86
C PRO A 50 -19.68 0.49 -6.08
N ASP A 51 -20.23 0.57 -4.88
CA ASP A 51 -20.18 1.79 -4.06
C ASP A 51 -18.73 2.15 -3.68
N TYR A 52 -17.92 1.13 -3.38
CA TYR A 52 -16.50 1.33 -3.09
C TYR A 52 -15.73 1.76 -4.33
N LEU A 53 -16.02 1.15 -5.48
CA LEU A 53 -15.40 1.52 -6.75
C LEU A 53 -15.77 2.94 -7.19
N GLU A 54 -16.96 3.44 -6.87
CA GLU A 54 -17.33 4.83 -7.11
C GLU A 54 -16.43 5.80 -6.32
N ILE A 55 -16.09 5.47 -5.07
CA ILE A 55 -15.14 6.26 -4.28
C ILE A 55 -13.75 6.25 -4.92
N MET A 56 -13.30 5.08 -5.40
CA MET A 56 -12.02 4.97 -6.11
C MET A 56 -12.02 5.80 -7.39
N ALA A 57 -13.07 5.74 -8.18
CA ALA A 57 -13.22 6.56 -9.38
C ALA A 57 -13.14 8.07 -9.06
N LYS A 58 -13.85 8.52 -8.01
CA LYS A 58 -13.77 9.92 -7.53
C LYS A 58 -12.34 10.32 -7.18
N ALA A 59 -11.56 9.45 -6.52
CA ALA A 59 -10.18 9.74 -6.15
C ALA A 59 -9.31 10.08 -7.37
N PHE A 60 -9.51 9.39 -8.48
CA PHE A 60 -8.82 9.68 -9.74
C PHE A 60 -9.39 10.89 -10.48
N ASP A 61 -10.71 10.97 -10.63
CA ASP A 61 -11.38 11.96 -11.48
C ASP A 61 -11.41 13.36 -10.83
N GLU A 62 -11.50 13.43 -9.51
CA GLU A 62 -11.57 14.67 -8.74
C GLU A 62 -10.21 15.16 -8.22
N ARG A 63 -9.12 14.55 -8.69
CA ARG A 63 -7.74 14.96 -8.34
C ARG A 63 -7.47 14.89 -6.83
N TRP A 64 -7.76 13.75 -6.20
CA TRP A 64 -7.36 13.55 -4.81
C TRP A 64 -5.87 13.27 -4.68
N ILE A 65 -5.20 12.84 -5.77
CA ILE A 65 -3.84 12.29 -5.77
C ILE A 65 -2.85 13.32 -6.33
N ASP A 66 -1.89 13.71 -5.50
CA ASP A 66 -0.69 14.45 -5.90
C ASP A 66 0.44 13.45 -6.17
N TRP A 67 0.71 13.19 -7.44
CA TRP A 67 1.43 12.03 -7.92
C TRP A 67 2.95 12.10 -7.77
N TYR A 68 3.57 13.18 -8.25
CA TYR A 68 5.00 13.22 -8.49
C TYR A 68 5.79 13.99 -7.45
N GLU A 69 7.10 13.72 -7.41
CA GLU A 69 8.06 14.50 -6.65
C GLU A 69 8.05 15.97 -7.07
N ASN A 70 8.23 16.85 -6.10
CA ASN A 70 8.33 18.28 -6.33
C ASN A 70 9.26 18.92 -5.29
N LYS A 71 9.85 20.08 -5.63
CA LYS A 71 10.72 20.82 -4.71
C LYS A 71 9.99 21.14 -3.41
N GLY A 72 10.55 20.69 -2.29
CA GLY A 72 9.98 20.89 -0.96
C GLY A 72 8.89 19.90 -0.56
N LYS A 73 8.47 18.99 -1.44
CA LYS A 73 7.56 17.90 -1.11
C LYS A 73 8.24 16.87 -0.22
N ARG A 74 7.55 16.37 0.81
CA ARG A 74 8.06 15.31 1.69
C ARG A 74 8.17 14.01 0.93
N SER A 75 9.18 13.20 1.28
CA SER A 75 9.30 11.82 0.81
C SER A 75 8.22 10.92 1.40
N GLY A 76 8.02 9.73 0.79
CA GLY A 76 7.02 8.78 1.21
C GLY A 76 5.64 9.06 0.61
N ALA A 77 4.61 8.58 1.27
CA ALA A 77 3.21 8.76 0.91
C ALA A 77 2.36 8.94 2.17
N TYR A 78 1.23 9.58 2.03
CA TYR A 78 0.19 9.62 3.06
C TYR A 78 -1.16 10.02 2.48
N SER A 79 -2.24 9.58 3.15
CA SER A 79 -3.59 10.09 2.96
C SER A 79 -3.96 11.05 4.09
N GLY A 80 -4.61 12.15 3.76
CA GLY A 80 -5.03 13.15 4.73
C GLY A 80 -6.25 13.91 4.24
N GLY A 81 -6.70 14.89 5.01
CA GLY A 81 -7.84 15.74 4.68
C GLY A 81 -8.54 16.26 5.93
N MET A 82 -9.58 17.04 5.73
CA MET A 82 -10.38 17.65 6.80
C MET A 82 -11.83 17.21 6.66
N TYR A 83 -12.61 17.36 7.73
CA TYR A 83 -14.06 17.26 7.66
C TYR A 83 -14.62 18.27 6.65
N ASP A 84 -15.68 17.93 5.96
CA ASP A 84 -16.26 18.72 4.85
C ASP A 84 -15.34 18.90 3.64
N SER A 85 -14.24 18.17 3.55
CA SER A 85 -13.38 18.15 2.37
C SER A 85 -13.19 16.72 1.84
N LYS A 86 -12.84 16.63 0.56
CA LYS A 86 -12.36 15.36 0.01
C LYS A 86 -11.03 14.96 0.64
N PRO A 87 -10.69 13.66 0.69
CA PRO A 87 -9.35 13.22 1.03
C PRO A 87 -8.32 13.69 0.01
N TYR A 88 -7.06 13.75 0.43
CA TYR A 88 -5.92 14.02 -0.43
C TYR A 88 -4.85 12.98 -0.18
N VAL A 89 -4.28 12.46 -1.27
CA VAL A 89 -3.19 11.50 -1.26
C VAL A 89 -1.93 12.18 -1.77
N LEU A 90 -0.88 12.20 -0.97
CA LEU A 90 0.46 12.59 -1.42
C LEU A 90 1.23 11.33 -1.79
N LEU A 91 1.75 11.29 -3.02
CA LEU A 91 2.66 10.24 -3.51
C LEU A 91 3.96 10.86 -4.04
N ASN A 92 4.95 10.00 -4.25
CA ASN A 92 6.16 10.27 -5.02
C ASN A 92 6.32 9.15 -6.06
N TRP A 93 5.37 9.06 -6.97
CA TRP A 93 5.16 7.97 -7.91
C TRP A 93 6.37 7.71 -8.82
N GLN A 94 6.78 6.45 -8.97
CA GLN A 94 7.94 6.02 -9.75
C GLN A 94 7.65 4.87 -10.72
N ASP A 95 6.43 4.73 -11.18
CA ASP A 95 6.01 3.75 -12.20
C ASP A 95 6.31 2.27 -11.87
N ASN A 96 6.50 1.91 -10.59
CA ASN A 96 6.84 0.55 -10.19
C ASN A 96 5.79 -0.09 -9.28
N ILE A 97 5.92 -1.40 -9.08
CA ILE A 97 4.95 -2.19 -8.31
C ILE A 97 4.86 -1.76 -6.84
N ASN A 98 5.95 -1.29 -6.22
CA ASN A 98 5.93 -0.83 -4.84
C ASN A 98 5.04 0.42 -4.70
N TRP A 99 5.12 1.34 -5.67
CA TRP A 99 4.26 2.51 -5.69
C TRP A 99 2.81 2.19 -6.03
N LEU A 100 2.56 1.10 -6.77
CA LEU A 100 1.21 0.58 -6.97
C LEU A 100 0.60 0.08 -5.64
N PHE A 101 1.37 -0.66 -4.83
CA PHE A 101 0.94 -1.06 -3.48
C PHE A 101 0.74 0.14 -2.57
N THR A 102 1.66 1.11 -2.60
CA THR A 102 1.51 2.35 -1.84
C THR A 102 0.24 3.11 -2.25
N LEU A 103 -0.05 3.22 -3.54
CA LEU A 103 -1.26 3.87 -4.03
C LEU A 103 -2.53 3.22 -3.47
N VAL A 104 -2.67 1.90 -3.55
CA VAL A 104 -3.89 1.23 -3.05
C VAL A 104 -4.00 1.30 -1.53
N HIS A 105 -2.86 1.30 -0.81
CA HIS A 105 -2.80 1.53 0.62
C HIS A 105 -3.39 2.90 1.00
N GLU A 106 -2.88 3.98 0.40
CA GLU A 106 -3.34 5.34 0.65
C GLU A 106 -4.80 5.57 0.21
N LEU A 107 -5.22 4.91 -0.86
CA LEU A 107 -6.63 4.91 -1.29
C LEU A 107 -7.54 4.18 -0.30
N GLY A 108 -7.05 3.16 0.40
CA GLY A 108 -7.76 2.51 1.50
C GLY A 108 -8.04 3.47 2.64
N HIS A 109 -7.03 4.23 3.08
CA HIS A 109 -7.21 5.30 4.07
C HIS A 109 -8.16 6.39 3.57
N SER A 110 -8.04 6.78 2.31
CA SER A 110 -8.91 7.80 1.71
C SER A 110 -10.37 7.37 1.69
N ALA A 111 -10.67 6.13 1.29
CA ALA A 111 -12.02 5.58 1.31
C ALA A 111 -12.59 5.52 2.74
N HIS A 112 -11.79 5.05 3.70
CA HIS A 112 -12.20 5.00 5.11
C HIS A 112 -12.53 6.40 5.64
N SER A 113 -11.65 7.38 5.42
CA SER A 113 -11.87 8.76 5.84
C SER A 113 -13.08 9.39 5.14
N TYR A 114 -13.25 9.14 3.84
CA TYR A 114 -14.40 9.62 3.08
C TYR A 114 -15.71 9.07 3.65
N LEU A 115 -15.80 7.76 3.85
CA LEU A 115 -16.99 7.10 4.41
C LEU A 115 -17.27 7.54 5.85
N SER A 116 -16.24 7.66 6.68
CA SER A 116 -16.40 8.14 8.06
C SER A 116 -16.96 9.56 8.09
N ARG A 117 -16.36 10.48 7.33
CA ARG A 117 -16.73 11.90 7.32
C ARG A 117 -18.08 12.18 6.68
N THR A 118 -18.49 11.37 5.70
CA THR A 118 -19.80 11.52 5.06
C THR A 118 -20.97 10.92 5.87
N ASN A 119 -20.68 9.95 6.75
CA ASN A 119 -21.72 9.23 7.51
C ASN A 119 -21.74 9.57 8.99
N GLN A 120 -20.74 10.28 9.51
CA GLN A 120 -20.66 10.66 10.93
C GLN A 120 -20.64 12.18 11.08
N PRO A 121 -21.25 12.72 12.16
CA PRO A 121 -21.07 14.11 12.51
C PRO A 121 -19.60 14.38 12.89
N TYR A 122 -19.17 15.62 12.77
CA TYR A 122 -17.78 16.06 12.99
C TYR A 122 -17.12 15.45 14.24
N VAL A 123 -17.81 15.44 15.37
CA VAL A 123 -17.29 14.94 16.65
C VAL A 123 -17.04 13.41 16.70
N TYR A 124 -17.56 12.66 15.72
CA TYR A 124 -17.42 11.20 15.61
C TYR A 124 -16.77 10.76 14.29
N SER A 125 -16.33 11.69 13.47
CA SER A 125 -15.81 11.37 12.14
C SER A 125 -14.35 10.88 12.13
N ASP A 126 -13.65 11.06 13.23
CA ASP A 126 -12.29 10.54 13.38
C ASP A 126 -12.30 9.10 13.92
N TYR A 127 -11.23 8.35 13.64
CA TYR A 127 -11.11 6.96 14.03
C TYR A 127 -9.69 6.65 14.50
N SER A 128 -9.56 5.62 15.35
CA SER A 128 -8.27 5.24 15.92
C SER A 128 -7.35 4.60 14.87
N ILE A 129 -6.04 4.71 15.07
CA ILE A 129 -5.02 4.06 14.23
C ILE A 129 -5.23 2.54 14.18
N PHE A 130 -5.79 1.94 15.21
CA PHE A 130 -6.14 0.52 15.27
C PHE A 130 -7.05 0.09 14.10
N LEU A 131 -7.99 0.95 13.69
CA LEU A 131 -8.90 0.69 12.58
C LEU A 131 -8.36 1.18 11.23
N ALA A 132 -7.48 2.18 11.24
CA ALA A 132 -7.00 2.83 10.03
C ALA A 132 -6.33 1.84 9.07
N GLU A 133 -5.43 1.00 9.58
CA GLU A 133 -4.67 0.06 8.77
C GLU A 133 -5.47 -1.17 8.30
N ILE A 134 -6.67 -1.41 8.85
CA ILE A 134 -7.57 -2.46 8.34
C ILE A 134 -8.00 -2.14 6.91
N ALA A 135 -8.36 -0.89 6.63
CA ALA A 135 -8.78 -0.47 5.30
C ALA A 135 -7.62 -0.53 4.29
N SER A 136 -6.47 0.03 4.65
CA SER A 136 -5.29 0.07 3.78
C SER A 136 -4.74 -1.33 3.46
N THR A 137 -4.56 -2.17 4.46
CA THR A 137 -4.03 -3.53 4.28
C THR A 137 -5.02 -4.47 3.59
N THR A 138 -6.33 -4.25 3.74
CA THR A 138 -7.34 -4.98 2.96
C THR A 138 -7.16 -4.71 1.47
N ASN A 139 -7.01 -3.46 1.07
CA ASN A 139 -6.73 -3.10 -0.33
C ASN A 139 -5.44 -3.75 -0.86
N GLU A 140 -4.36 -3.73 -0.07
CA GLU A 140 -3.10 -4.38 -0.46
C GLU A 140 -3.27 -5.89 -0.67
N ASN A 141 -4.04 -6.56 0.19
CA ASN A 141 -4.30 -7.99 0.06
C ASN A 141 -5.13 -8.32 -1.19
N LEU A 142 -6.13 -7.50 -1.52
CA LEU A 142 -6.90 -7.63 -2.75
C LEU A 142 -6.03 -7.41 -3.99
N LEU A 143 -5.14 -6.41 -3.96
CA LEU A 143 -4.17 -6.19 -5.03
C LEU A 143 -3.20 -7.37 -5.18
N THR A 144 -2.70 -7.92 -4.07
CA THR A 144 -1.83 -9.10 -4.07
C THR A 144 -2.51 -10.28 -4.77
N ASP A 145 -3.74 -10.61 -4.38
CA ASP A 145 -4.53 -11.69 -4.97
C ASP A 145 -4.78 -11.46 -6.47
N TYR A 146 -5.15 -10.24 -6.85
CA TYR A 146 -5.36 -9.85 -8.23
C TYR A 146 -4.09 -10.00 -9.08
N LEU A 147 -2.94 -9.47 -8.62
CA LEU A 147 -1.68 -9.55 -9.37
C LEU A 147 -1.22 -11.00 -9.54
N LEU A 148 -1.35 -11.84 -8.51
CA LEU A 148 -1.01 -13.26 -8.59
C LEU A 148 -1.91 -14.05 -9.54
N LYS A 149 -3.15 -13.63 -9.77
CA LYS A 149 -4.07 -14.21 -10.76
C LYS A 149 -3.79 -13.68 -12.16
N LYS A 150 -3.54 -12.39 -12.30
CA LYS A 150 -3.32 -11.72 -13.59
C LYS A 150 -1.99 -12.10 -14.25
N TYR A 151 -0.92 -12.13 -13.47
CA TYR A 151 0.43 -12.37 -13.99
C TYR A 151 0.88 -13.80 -13.71
N GLN A 152 1.26 -14.52 -14.77
CA GLN A 152 1.80 -15.88 -14.68
C GLN A 152 3.34 -15.91 -14.76
N ASP A 153 3.98 -14.79 -15.07
CA ASP A 153 5.44 -14.68 -15.09
C ASP A 153 6.02 -14.97 -13.70
N PRO A 154 6.95 -15.94 -13.57
CA PRO A 154 7.51 -16.34 -12.28
C PRO A 154 8.23 -15.21 -11.54
N GLN A 155 8.87 -14.28 -12.26
CA GLN A 155 9.61 -13.16 -11.65
C GLN A 155 8.65 -12.14 -11.04
N ILE A 156 7.56 -11.81 -11.75
CA ILE A 156 6.51 -10.91 -11.21
C ILE A 156 5.86 -11.55 -9.98
N ARG A 157 5.50 -12.83 -10.07
CA ARG A 157 4.89 -13.57 -8.96
C ARG A 157 5.81 -13.62 -7.73
N LEU A 158 7.10 -13.91 -7.94
CA LEU A 158 8.09 -13.93 -6.88
C LEU A 158 8.20 -12.55 -6.21
N TYR A 159 8.19 -11.48 -7.01
CA TYR A 159 8.25 -10.12 -6.48
C TYR A 159 7.03 -9.79 -5.62
N VAL A 160 5.82 -10.12 -6.08
CA VAL A 160 4.56 -9.90 -5.33
C VAL A 160 4.57 -10.71 -4.02
N LEU A 161 4.98 -11.97 -4.06
CA LEU A 161 5.09 -12.81 -2.86
C LEU A 161 6.13 -12.28 -1.86
N ASN A 162 7.29 -11.83 -2.35
CA ASN A 162 8.30 -11.22 -1.49
C ASN A 162 7.78 -9.93 -0.84
N HIS A 163 7.08 -9.08 -1.60
CA HIS A 163 6.45 -7.87 -1.07
C HIS A 163 5.46 -8.20 0.04
N PHE A 164 4.60 -9.19 -0.16
CA PHE A 164 3.67 -9.67 0.86
C PHE A 164 4.38 -10.16 2.13
N LEU A 165 5.44 -10.96 1.99
CA LEU A 165 6.20 -11.48 3.15
C LEU A 165 6.96 -10.37 3.89
N ASP A 166 7.51 -9.40 3.17
CA ASP A 166 8.15 -8.22 3.79
C ASP A 166 7.13 -7.35 4.51
N GLY A 167 5.90 -7.23 3.97
CA GLY A 167 4.77 -6.59 4.63
C GLY A 167 4.43 -7.27 5.96
N VAL A 168 4.26 -8.60 5.98
CA VAL A 168 4.00 -9.36 7.22
C VAL A 168 5.14 -9.18 8.23
N LYS A 169 6.39 -9.19 7.78
CA LYS A 169 7.55 -8.92 8.65
C LYS A 169 7.47 -7.53 9.27
N GLY A 170 7.20 -6.50 8.46
CA GLY A 170 7.20 -5.09 8.89
C GLY A 170 5.99 -4.70 9.73
N THR A 171 4.83 -5.28 9.46
CA THR A 171 3.57 -4.90 10.14
C THR A 171 3.24 -5.81 11.32
N VAL A 172 3.41 -7.11 11.22
CA VAL A 172 3.08 -8.03 12.33
C VAL A 172 4.27 -8.19 13.27
N PHE A 173 5.37 -8.77 12.77
CA PHE A 173 6.48 -9.13 13.65
C PHE A 173 7.20 -7.91 14.24
N ARG A 174 7.47 -6.90 13.44
CA ARG A 174 8.15 -5.69 13.92
C ARG A 174 7.29 -4.89 14.91
N GLN A 175 5.99 -4.74 14.66
CA GLN A 175 5.10 -4.02 15.56
C GLN A 175 4.91 -4.76 16.89
N THR A 176 4.81 -6.10 16.84
CA THR A 176 4.79 -6.93 18.06
C THR A 176 6.07 -6.77 18.86
N GLN A 177 7.23 -6.71 18.19
CA GLN A 177 8.52 -6.50 18.86
C GLN A 177 8.59 -5.15 19.58
N PHE A 178 8.00 -4.08 19.00
CA PHE A 178 7.92 -2.79 19.68
C PHE A 178 7.00 -2.85 20.90
N ALA A 179 5.84 -3.51 20.78
CA ALA A 179 4.91 -3.66 21.91
C ALA A 179 5.49 -4.53 23.05
N GLU A 180 6.34 -5.52 22.74
CA GLU A 180 7.05 -6.31 23.76
C GLU A 180 8.17 -5.52 24.46
N PHE A 181 8.74 -4.53 23.75
CA PHE A 181 9.79 -3.67 24.31
C PHE A 181 9.24 -2.60 25.25
N GLU A 182 8.07 -2.02 24.99
CA GLU A 182 7.38 -1.01 25.81
C GLU A 182 6.86 -1.56 27.12
#